data_4d27346b080a6b9a56aac36ddd32c8a0
#
_entry.id   4d27346b080a6b9a56aac36ddd32c8a0
#
_cell.length_a   1.000
_cell.length_b   1.000
_cell.length_c   1.000
_cell.angle_alpha   90.00
_cell.angle_beta   90.00
_cell.angle_gamma   90.00
#
_symmetry.space_group_name_H-M   'P 1'
#
loop_
_entity.id
_entity.type
_entity.pdbx_description
1 polymer ?
#
loop_
_entity_poly.entity_id
_entity_poly.type
_entity_poly.pdbx_seq_one_letter_code
_entity_poly.pdbx_strand_id
1 'polypeptide(L)'
;MKQLLLILPLLLSSNEDFMSHDEYGELLYHNPRGISCAKCHGDLGEGMTIVNYKEGNRTLSLVGPDIRQKSFSTMVESLKKYHKVMPRYYLTKKEVKAIYDYIEKRKGKN
;
A
#
# COMPACT_ATOMS: atom_id res chain seq x y z
N MET A 1 -3.78 46.57 -27.06
CA MET A 1 -3.95 46.04 -26.87
C MET A 1 -4.13 45.15 -26.41
N LYS A 2 -4.12 44.91 -26.20
CA LYS A 2 -4.38 44.07 -25.88
C LYS A 2 -4.21 43.10 -25.38
N GLN A 3 -3.96 42.69 -25.02
CA GLN A 3 -3.85 41.78 -24.57
C GLN A 3 -3.94 40.91 -23.99
N LEU A 4 -4.00 40.66 -23.84
CA LEU A 4 -4.13 39.86 -23.37
C LEU A 4 -4.21 38.93 -22.93
N LEU A 5 -4.15 38.68 -22.86
CA LEU A 5 -4.25 37.73 -22.48
C LEU A 5 -4.13 36.85 -22.09
N LEU A 6 -3.92 36.61 -21.97
CA LEU A 6 -3.83 35.69 -21.61
C LEU A 6 -3.63 34.95 -20.97
N ILE A 7 -3.56 34.59 -20.68
CA ILE A 7 -3.29 33.97 -19.98
C ILE A 7 -3.62 33.09 -19.50
N LEU A 8 -3.89 32.68 -19.36
CA LEU A 8 -4.16 31.80 -18.82
C LEU A 8 -4.01 30.75 -18.74
N PRO A 9 -3.95 30.37 -18.90
CA PRO A 9 -3.93 29.26 -18.88
C PRO A 9 -3.30 28.51 -18.37
N LEU A 10 -3.11 28.42 -18.01
CA LEU A 10 -2.55 27.73 -17.49
C LEU A 10 -2.76 27.10 -16.71
N LEU A 11 -2.99 27.03 -16.37
CA LEU A 11 -3.05 26.47 -15.55
C LEU A 11 -3.36 25.47 -15.43
N LEU A 12 -3.63 25.24 -15.56
CA LEU A 12 -3.95 24.33 -15.33
C LEU A 12 -3.54 23.28 -15.39
N SER A 13 -3.38 23.03 -15.58
CA SER A 13 -2.95 22.11 -15.75
C SER A 13 -2.45 21.52 -14.95
N SER A 14 -2.19 21.55 -14.59
CA SER A 14 -1.68 21.12 -13.83
C SER A 14 -2.03 20.24 -13.15
N ASN A 15 -2.45 19.99 -12.90
CA ASN A 15 -2.79 19.29 -12.09
C ASN A 15 -2.72 18.05 -12.29
N GLU A 16 -2.70 17.74 -12.73
CA GLU A 16 -2.78 16.70 -12.92
C GLU A 16 -1.92 15.92 -12.61
N ASP A 17 -1.61 15.95 -12.38
CA ASP A 17 -0.85 15.31 -12.30
C ASP A 17 -0.16 15.08 -11.29
N PHE A 18 -0.46 14.95 -10.63
CA PHE A 18 0.18 14.78 -9.56
C PHE A 18 0.93 13.53 -9.49
N MET A 19 0.41 12.39 -9.11
CA MET A 19 1.19 11.18 -8.98
C MET A 19 0.60 10.11 -9.86
N SER A 20 1.44 9.18 -10.33
CA SER A 20 1.00 8.07 -11.13
C SER A 20 0.25 7.08 -10.25
N HIS A 21 -0.41 6.13 -10.90
CA HIS A 21 -1.10 5.07 -10.20
C HIS A 21 -0.13 4.27 -9.32
N ASP A 22 1.08 4.04 -9.85
CA ASP A 22 2.10 3.30 -9.11
C ASP A 22 2.57 4.07 -7.88
N GLU A 23 2.80 5.37 -8.04
CA GLU A 23 3.18 6.20 -6.90
C GLU A 23 2.11 6.25 -5.85
N TYR A 24 0.86 6.26 -6.28
CA TYR A 24 -0.26 6.25 -5.37
C TYR A 24 -0.30 4.95 -4.57
N GLY A 25 -0.06 3.83 -5.26
CA GLY A 25 0.03 2.53 -4.61
C GLY A 25 1.16 2.48 -3.59
N GLU A 26 2.30 3.04 -3.97
CA GLU A 26 3.45 3.10 -3.06
C GLU A 26 3.11 3.91 -1.81
N LEU A 27 2.49 5.06 -2.02
CA LEU A 27 2.10 5.92 -0.91
C LEU A 27 1.15 5.19 0.04
N LEU A 28 0.14 4.54 -0.52
CA LEU A 28 -0.85 3.84 0.29
C LEU A 28 -0.27 2.62 0.99
N TYR A 29 0.65 1.92 0.32
CA TYR A 29 1.27 0.76 0.93
C TYR A 29 2.04 1.18 2.19
N HIS A 30 2.68 2.33 2.14
CA HIS A 30 3.45 2.84 3.26
C HIS A 30 2.64 3.69 4.22
N ASN A 31 1.49 4.18 3.77
CA ASN A 31 0.64 5.01 4.62
C ASN A 31 -0.84 4.82 4.27
N PRO A 32 -1.41 3.70 4.70
CA PRO A 32 -2.82 3.38 4.38
C PRO A 32 -3.80 4.02 5.37
N ARG A 33 -3.43 5.14 5.91
CA ARG A 33 -4.15 5.82 6.98
C ARG A 33 -4.18 4.95 8.24
N GLY A 34 -3.03 4.35 8.50
CA GLY A 34 -2.85 3.48 9.65
C GLY A 34 -1.45 2.91 9.61
N ILE A 35 -1.28 1.78 10.25
CA ILE A 35 0.03 1.14 10.29
C ILE A 35 0.44 0.71 8.89
N SER A 36 1.66 1.06 8.53
CA SER A 36 2.22 0.75 7.22
C SER A 36 2.18 -0.75 6.93
N CYS A 37 1.74 -1.10 5.73
CA CYS A 37 1.76 -2.48 5.28
C CYS A 37 3.19 -3.02 5.28
N ALA A 38 4.14 -2.16 4.91
CA ALA A 38 5.55 -2.52 4.83
C ALA A 38 6.13 -2.92 6.18
N LYS A 39 5.59 -2.39 7.27
CA LYS A 39 6.13 -2.70 8.59
C LYS A 39 5.97 -4.15 8.98
N CYS A 40 5.00 -4.81 8.40
CA CYS A 40 4.74 -6.21 8.72
C CYS A 40 4.98 -7.12 7.54
N HIS A 41 4.77 -6.62 6.32
CA HIS A 41 4.87 -7.46 5.12
C HIS A 41 6.12 -7.21 4.30
N GLY A 42 6.99 -6.30 4.74
CA GLY A 42 8.21 -5.97 4.01
C GLY A 42 7.95 -4.93 2.95
N ASP A 43 9.02 -4.37 2.40
CA ASP A 43 8.92 -3.28 1.44
C ASP A 43 8.23 -3.66 0.14
N LEU A 44 8.29 -4.92 -0.22
CA LEU A 44 7.72 -5.40 -1.48
C LEU A 44 6.60 -6.42 -1.27
N GLY A 45 6.13 -6.57 -0.04
CA GLY A 45 5.11 -7.55 0.27
C GLY A 45 5.64 -8.95 0.47
N GLU A 46 6.97 -9.08 0.58
CA GLU A 46 7.62 -10.38 0.64
C GLU A 46 7.51 -11.08 2.00
N GLY A 47 7.02 -10.34 2.99
CA GLY A 47 6.92 -10.89 4.33
C GLY A 47 8.16 -10.61 5.15
N MET A 48 8.02 -10.66 6.44
CA MET A 48 9.16 -10.47 7.33
C MET A 48 8.80 -10.90 8.73
N THR A 49 9.84 -11.14 9.53
CA THR A 49 9.64 -11.39 10.94
C THR A 49 9.43 -10.04 11.62
N ILE A 50 8.32 -9.90 12.32
CA ILE A 50 7.99 -8.68 13.02
C ILE A 50 8.72 -8.61 14.34
N VAL A 51 8.63 -9.68 15.11
CA VAL A 51 9.28 -9.73 16.42
C VAL A 51 9.45 -11.19 16.86
N ASN A 52 10.50 -11.45 17.60
CA ASN A 52 10.68 -12.73 18.27
C ASN A 52 10.37 -12.54 19.74
N TYR A 53 9.71 -13.51 20.34
CA TYR A 53 9.33 -13.39 21.74
C TYR A 53 9.39 -14.74 22.41
N LYS A 54 9.35 -14.73 23.72
CA LYS A 54 9.41 -15.94 24.51
C LYS A 54 8.08 -16.27 25.13
N GLU A 55 7.78 -17.55 25.12
CA GLU A 55 6.60 -18.04 25.80
C GLU A 55 7.04 -19.29 26.56
N GLY A 56 7.27 -19.12 27.86
CA GLY A 56 7.88 -20.18 28.63
C GLY A 56 9.30 -20.40 28.19
N ASN A 57 9.64 -21.61 27.81
CA ASN A 57 10.96 -21.97 27.35
C ASN A 57 11.08 -21.89 25.83
N ARG A 58 10.01 -21.50 25.15
CA ARG A 58 10.02 -21.49 23.69
C ARG A 58 10.23 -20.11 23.16
N THR A 59 10.99 -20.02 22.08
CA THR A 59 11.13 -18.77 21.32
C THR A 59 10.19 -18.86 20.14
N LEU A 60 9.31 -17.87 20.03
CA LEU A 60 8.33 -17.81 18.95
C LEU A 60 8.55 -16.57 18.14
N SER A 61 8.02 -16.58 16.92
CA SER A 61 8.14 -15.43 16.04
C SER A 61 6.77 -15.00 15.57
N LEU A 62 6.56 -13.71 15.54
CA LEU A 62 5.39 -13.12 14.90
C LEU A 62 5.83 -12.71 13.51
N VAL A 63 5.19 -13.25 12.50
CA VAL A 63 5.62 -13.09 11.13
C VAL A 63 4.52 -12.45 10.31
N GLY A 64 4.90 -11.41 9.54
CA GLY A 64 4.01 -10.88 8.51
C GLY A 64 4.20 -11.72 7.27
N PRO A 65 3.14 -12.32 6.75
CA PRO A 65 3.30 -13.26 5.63
C PRO A 65 3.60 -12.56 4.32
N ASP A 66 4.12 -13.35 3.39
CA ASP A 66 4.32 -12.94 2.01
C ASP A 66 2.93 -12.77 1.37
N ILE A 67 2.64 -11.61 0.85
CA ILE A 67 1.34 -11.32 0.25
C ILE A 67 1.40 -11.13 -1.26
N ARG A 68 2.54 -11.41 -1.86
CA ARG A 68 2.72 -11.18 -3.29
C ARG A 68 1.89 -12.09 -4.17
N GLN A 69 1.43 -13.22 -3.62
CA GLN A 69 0.64 -14.19 -4.41
C GLN A 69 -0.86 -14.06 -4.17
N LYS A 70 -1.29 -13.11 -3.38
CA LYS A 70 -2.71 -12.94 -3.09
C LYS A 70 -3.42 -12.30 -4.26
N SER A 71 -4.66 -12.73 -4.51
CA SER A 71 -5.47 -12.12 -5.56
C SER A 71 -6.03 -10.78 -5.06
N PHE A 72 -6.47 -9.98 -6.01
CA PHE A 72 -7.07 -8.69 -5.67
C PHE A 72 -8.28 -8.88 -4.76
N SER A 73 -9.16 -9.82 -5.09
CA SER A 73 -10.36 -10.02 -4.28
C SER A 73 -10.01 -10.50 -2.87
N THR A 74 -9.00 -11.34 -2.73
CA THR A 74 -8.54 -11.77 -1.41
C THR A 74 -8.02 -10.58 -0.61
N MET A 75 -7.27 -9.71 -1.26
CA MET A 75 -6.74 -8.53 -0.60
C MET A 75 -7.87 -7.62 -0.11
N VAL A 76 -8.86 -7.37 -0.96
CA VAL A 76 -10.01 -6.55 -0.59
C VAL A 76 -10.69 -7.12 0.65
N GLU A 77 -10.93 -8.43 0.65
CA GLU A 77 -11.59 -9.08 1.78
C GLU A 77 -10.76 -9.01 3.05
N SER A 78 -9.47 -9.30 2.91
CA SER A 78 -8.58 -9.33 4.08
C SER A 78 -8.48 -7.99 4.79
N LEU A 79 -8.48 -6.91 4.03
CA LEU A 79 -8.30 -5.59 4.62
C LEU A 79 -9.54 -5.11 5.37
N LYS A 80 -10.68 -5.70 5.09
CA LYS A 80 -11.93 -5.32 5.73
C LYS A 80 -12.25 -6.13 6.96
N LYS A 81 -11.68 -7.32 7.09
CA LYS A 81 -12.12 -8.19 8.15
C LYS A 81 -11.20 -8.11 9.36
N TYR A 82 -11.71 -8.56 10.49
CA TYR A 82 -10.94 -8.58 11.72
C TYR A 82 -9.88 -9.67 11.67
N HIS A 83 -8.68 -9.33 12.08
CA HIS A 83 -7.60 -10.27 12.29
C HIS A 83 -7.04 -10.04 13.68
N LYS A 84 -6.43 -11.07 14.22
CA LYS A 84 -5.91 -10.98 15.57
C LYS A 84 -4.80 -9.97 15.71
N VAL A 85 -3.94 -9.87 14.71
CA VAL A 85 -2.78 -8.99 14.76
C VAL A 85 -2.88 -7.86 13.74
N MET A 86 -3.20 -8.21 12.50
CA MET A 86 -3.27 -7.22 11.44
C MET A 86 -4.45 -6.29 11.66
N PRO A 87 -4.25 -4.98 11.60
CA PRO A 87 -5.38 -4.06 11.79
C PRO A 87 -6.34 -4.11 10.62
N ARG A 88 -7.54 -3.63 10.89
CA ARG A 88 -8.54 -3.46 9.84
C ARG A 88 -8.28 -2.12 9.17
N TYR A 89 -8.44 -2.07 7.86
CA TYR A 89 -8.19 -0.85 7.11
C TYR A 89 -9.46 -0.37 6.43
N TYR A 90 -9.58 0.95 6.32
CA TYR A 90 -10.75 1.56 5.70
C TYR A 90 -10.32 2.19 4.39
N LEU A 91 -10.08 1.33 3.42
CA LEU A 91 -9.62 1.73 2.10
C LEU A 91 -10.71 1.42 1.08
N THR A 92 -10.86 2.28 0.09
CA THR A 92 -11.79 2.00 -0.99
C THR A 92 -11.20 0.91 -1.87
N LYS A 93 -12.06 0.28 -2.63
CA LYS A 93 -11.62 -0.76 -3.55
C LYS A 93 -10.57 -0.22 -4.53
N LYS A 94 -10.77 1.02 -4.97
CA LYS A 94 -9.83 1.67 -5.86
C LYS A 94 -8.46 1.86 -5.21
N GLU A 95 -8.46 2.20 -3.93
CA GLU A 95 -7.21 2.35 -3.20
C GLU A 95 -6.52 1.01 -3.01
N VAL A 96 -7.28 -0.03 -2.71
CA VAL A 96 -6.71 -1.37 -2.60
C VAL A 96 -6.13 -1.81 -3.94
N LYS A 97 -6.80 -1.45 -5.04
CA LYS A 97 -6.29 -1.79 -6.37
C LYS A 97 -4.93 -1.14 -6.63
N ALA A 98 -4.75 0.10 -6.18
CA ALA A 98 -3.48 0.77 -6.33
C ALA A 98 -2.38 0.04 -5.57
N ILE A 99 -2.68 -0.39 -4.35
CA ILE A 99 -1.72 -1.17 -3.56
C ILE A 99 -1.42 -2.50 -4.24
N TYR A 100 -2.45 -3.18 -4.69
CA TYR A 100 -2.32 -4.46 -5.36
C TYR A 100 -1.42 -4.33 -6.59
N ASP A 101 -1.67 -3.33 -7.42
CA ASP A 101 -0.88 -3.13 -8.63
C ASP A 101 0.55 -2.75 -8.32
N TYR A 102 0.76 -2.01 -7.25
CA TYR A 102 2.10 -1.65 -6.81
C TYR A 102 2.90 -2.91 -6.47
N ILE A 103 2.30 -3.83 -5.73
CA ILE A 103 2.94 -5.08 -5.36
C ILE A 103 3.17 -5.95 -6.59
N GLU A 104 2.17 -6.05 -7.46
CA GLU A 104 2.26 -6.88 -8.67
C GLU A 104 3.41 -6.43 -9.57
N LYS A 105 3.58 -5.13 -9.69
CA LYS A 105 4.62 -4.59 -10.56
C LYS A 105 6.01 -4.96 -10.08
N ARG A 106 6.17 -5.19 -8.79
CA ARG A 106 7.47 -5.49 -8.21
C ARG A 106 7.70 -6.96 -7.92
N LYS A 107 6.74 -7.77 -8.28
CA LYS A 107 6.85 -9.21 -8.10
C LYS A 107 8.07 -9.72 -8.84
N GLY A 108 8.87 -10.51 -8.16
CA GLY A 108 10.06 -11.08 -8.76
C GLY A 108 11.26 -10.17 -8.80
N LYS A 109 11.16 -9.02 -8.17
CA LYS A 109 12.22 -8.05 -8.24
C LYS A 109 13.18 -8.05 -7.06
N ASN A 110 12.93 -8.74 -6.04
CA ASN A 110 13.87 -8.72 -4.92
C ASN A 110 15.01 -9.70 -5.08
#